data_09c43e45ea99f9891f301ae90798b26c
#
_entry.id   09c43e45ea99f9891f301ae90798b26c
#
_cell.length_a   1.000
_cell.length_b   1.000
_cell.length_c   1.000
_cell.angle_alpha   90.00
_cell.angle_beta   90.00
_cell.angle_gamma   90.00
#
_symmetry.space_group_name_H-M   'P 1'
#
loop_
_entity.id
_entity.type
_entity.pdbx_description
1 polymer ?
#
loop_
_entity_poly.entity_id
_entity_poly.type
_entity_poly.pdbx_seq_one_letter_code
_entity_poly.pdbx_strand_id
1 'polypeptide(L)'
;VYAILAPAIAGQFQDMKNTKIRGAFQALGFTDVREVAIGADLCTVEEAKDFLEEVPEKLPFMATSCCPSWSMMAKKLFPEQAKCISMALTPMVLTARLIKQKEPDCKIVFVGPCAAKKLEASRKSIRSYVDFVLTFEEVAGMFDAKGVDWKDIPEGEPLFRASADGRGFAVSGGVAQAVVHAVKRIDPERVVKVVNAEGLLNCKKMLQMAKAGKYNGYLMEG
;
A
#
# COMPACT_ATOMS: atom_id res chain seq x y z
N VAL A 1 -15.49 -14.69 3.54
CA VAL A 1 -14.38 -13.85 4.06
C VAL A 1 -13.24 -13.85 3.07
N TYR A 2 -12.77 -12.67 2.68
CA TYR A 2 -11.65 -12.50 1.76
C TYR A 2 -10.40 -12.05 2.52
N ALA A 3 -9.25 -12.66 2.20
CA ALA A 3 -7.95 -12.12 2.58
C ALA A 3 -7.43 -11.19 1.46
N ILE A 4 -7.02 -9.98 1.80
CA ILE A 4 -6.31 -9.09 0.90
C ILE A 4 -4.88 -8.90 1.39
N LEU A 5 -3.90 -9.29 0.58
CA LEU A 5 -2.51 -9.41 0.99
C LEU A 5 -1.68 -8.23 0.52
N ALA A 6 -0.96 -7.61 1.45
CA ALA A 6 0.01 -6.57 1.11
C ALA A 6 1.11 -7.11 0.17
N PRO A 7 1.65 -6.29 -0.75
CA PRO A 7 2.75 -6.71 -1.63
C PRO A 7 3.95 -7.30 -0.89
N ALA A 8 4.21 -6.86 0.33
CA ALA A 8 5.29 -7.36 1.18
C ALA A 8 5.15 -8.83 1.60
N ILE A 9 4.05 -9.52 1.24
CA ILE A 9 3.89 -10.97 1.47
C ILE A 9 5.04 -11.77 0.82
N ALA A 10 5.59 -11.26 -0.27
CA ALA A 10 6.75 -11.85 -0.90
C ALA A 10 7.94 -11.84 0.06
N GLY A 11 8.45 -13.01 0.41
CA GLY A 11 9.58 -13.16 1.33
C GLY A 11 9.24 -13.15 2.83
N GLN A 12 7.96 -13.08 3.23
CA GLN A 12 7.56 -13.14 4.64
C GLN A 12 7.50 -14.57 5.19
N PHE A 13 7.06 -15.51 4.39
CA PHE A 13 6.96 -16.91 4.77
C PHE A 13 8.00 -17.71 3.99
N GLN A 14 8.99 -18.27 4.70
CA GLN A 14 10.05 -19.06 4.09
C GLN A 14 9.45 -20.23 3.29
N ASP A 15 9.94 -20.42 2.08
CA ASP A 15 9.53 -21.50 1.15
C ASP A 15 8.06 -21.47 0.71
N MET A 16 7.28 -20.43 1.06
CA MET A 16 5.92 -20.30 0.55
C MET A 16 5.94 -19.76 -0.89
N LYS A 17 5.73 -20.66 -1.85
CA LYS A 17 5.60 -20.28 -3.25
C LYS A 17 4.31 -19.50 -3.51
N ASN A 18 4.34 -18.56 -4.47
CA ASN A 18 3.16 -17.80 -4.89
C ASN A 18 1.97 -18.70 -5.29
N THR A 19 2.24 -19.85 -5.89
CA THR A 19 1.25 -20.87 -6.26
C THR A 19 0.55 -21.53 -5.08
N LYS A 20 1.10 -21.44 -3.86
CA LYS A 20 0.54 -22.04 -2.64
C LYS A 20 -0.21 -21.04 -1.75
N ILE A 21 0.00 -19.73 -1.93
CA ILE A 21 -0.57 -18.69 -1.06
C ILE A 21 -2.10 -18.83 -0.94
N ARG A 22 -2.79 -18.95 -2.06
CA ARG A 22 -4.27 -19.06 -2.08
C ARG A 22 -4.75 -20.28 -1.29
N GLY A 23 -4.17 -21.45 -1.55
CA GLY A 23 -4.52 -22.69 -0.85
C GLY A 23 -4.23 -22.64 0.65
N ALA A 24 -3.10 -22.05 1.06
CA ALA A 24 -2.76 -21.90 2.46
C ALA A 24 -3.79 -21.03 3.21
N PHE A 25 -4.17 -19.89 2.66
CA PHE A 25 -5.20 -19.04 3.25
C PHE A 25 -6.60 -19.68 3.23
N GLN A 26 -6.93 -20.46 2.19
CA GLN A 26 -8.17 -21.24 2.16
C GLN A 26 -8.19 -22.32 3.27
N ALA A 27 -7.06 -22.94 3.57
CA ALA A 27 -6.93 -23.87 4.69
C ALA A 27 -7.16 -23.20 6.05
N LEU A 28 -6.89 -21.90 6.20
CA LEU A 28 -7.27 -21.10 7.37
C LEU A 28 -8.79 -20.80 7.43
N GLY A 29 -9.52 -21.01 6.33
CA GLY A 29 -10.96 -20.75 6.25
C GLY A 29 -11.36 -19.50 5.46
N PHE A 30 -10.42 -18.85 4.77
CA PHE A 30 -10.75 -17.75 3.86
C PHE A 30 -11.39 -18.30 2.58
N THR A 31 -12.40 -17.59 2.07
CA THR A 31 -13.08 -17.95 0.82
C THR A 31 -12.15 -17.78 -0.39
N ASP A 32 -11.39 -16.67 -0.41
CA ASP A 32 -10.43 -16.40 -1.48
C ASP A 32 -9.41 -15.35 -1.04
N VAL A 33 -8.39 -15.17 -1.87
CA VAL A 33 -7.26 -14.26 -1.66
C VAL A 33 -7.12 -13.30 -2.82
N ARG A 34 -6.84 -12.02 -2.52
CA ARG A 34 -6.56 -10.98 -3.52
C ARG A 34 -5.29 -10.24 -3.18
N GLU A 35 -4.56 -9.80 -4.21
CA GLU A 35 -3.38 -8.94 -4.04
C GLU A 35 -3.81 -7.49 -3.83
N VAL A 36 -3.30 -6.85 -2.79
CA VAL A 36 -3.44 -5.39 -2.59
C VAL A 36 -2.63 -4.61 -3.63
N ALA A 37 -1.68 -5.24 -4.29
CA ALA A 37 -0.95 -4.68 -5.42
C ALA A 37 -1.87 -4.21 -6.57
N ILE A 38 -3.07 -4.80 -6.74
CA ILE A 38 -4.08 -4.30 -7.70
C ILE A 38 -4.56 -2.91 -7.28
N GLY A 39 -4.84 -2.70 -6.01
CA GLY A 39 -5.18 -1.38 -5.48
C GLY A 39 -4.01 -0.41 -5.54
N ALA A 40 -2.77 -0.91 -5.46
CA ALA A 40 -1.57 -0.11 -5.63
C ALA A 40 -1.44 0.42 -7.06
N ASP A 41 -1.73 -0.40 -8.07
CA ASP A 41 -1.77 0.04 -9.47
C ASP A 41 -2.77 1.17 -9.69
N LEU A 42 -3.95 1.09 -9.09
CA LEU A 42 -4.96 2.14 -9.18
C LEU A 42 -4.56 3.41 -8.42
N CYS A 43 -4.03 3.26 -7.21
CA CYS A 43 -3.51 4.37 -6.41
C CYS A 43 -2.42 5.12 -7.17
N THR A 44 -1.51 4.40 -7.81
CA THR A 44 -0.42 4.95 -8.63
C THR A 44 -0.94 5.85 -9.75
N VAL A 45 -2.01 5.44 -10.43
CA VAL A 45 -2.60 6.24 -11.53
C VAL A 45 -3.23 7.53 -11.00
N GLU A 46 -3.92 7.48 -9.87
CA GLU A 46 -4.51 8.68 -9.24
C GLU A 46 -3.40 9.64 -8.76
N GLU A 47 -2.39 9.12 -8.03
CA GLU A 47 -1.27 9.95 -7.56
C GLU A 47 -0.47 10.56 -8.73
N ALA A 48 -0.33 9.86 -9.86
CA ALA A 48 0.32 10.40 -11.05
C ALA A 48 -0.45 11.56 -11.68
N LYS A 49 -1.78 11.46 -11.76
CA LYS A 49 -2.65 12.54 -12.24
C LYS A 49 -2.60 13.75 -11.32
N ASP A 50 -2.75 13.54 -10.01
CA ASP A 50 -2.68 14.60 -9.00
C ASP A 50 -1.32 15.31 -9.06
N PHE A 51 -0.22 14.56 -9.18
CA PHE A 51 1.12 15.13 -9.33
C PHE A 51 1.23 16.04 -10.56
N LEU A 52 0.74 15.57 -11.70
CA LEU A 52 0.78 16.35 -12.96
C LEU A 52 -0.08 17.62 -12.89
N GLU A 53 -1.22 17.57 -12.20
CA GLU A 53 -2.13 18.69 -12.09
C GLU A 53 -1.72 19.73 -11.04
N GLU A 54 -1.06 19.29 -9.96
CA GLU A 54 -0.87 20.11 -8.78
C GLU A 54 0.57 20.60 -8.57
N VAL A 55 1.57 19.84 -9.04
CA VAL A 55 2.99 20.15 -8.76
C VAL A 55 3.70 20.70 -10.01
N PRO A 56 4.40 21.86 -9.92
CA PRO A 56 4.63 22.68 -8.74
C PRO A 56 3.65 23.86 -8.57
N GLU A 57 2.69 24.05 -9.46
CA GLU A 57 1.89 25.29 -9.57
C GLU A 57 0.97 25.50 -8.37
N LYS A 58 0.33 24.47 -7.87
CA LYS A 58 -0.60 24.53 -6.72
C LYS A 58 0.07 24.08 -5.42
N LEU A 59 0.93 23.07 -5.50
CA LEU A 59 1.64 22.51 -4.37
C LEU A 59 3.16 22.54 -4.63
N PRO A 60 3.97 22.91 -3.64
CA PRO A 60 5.42 22.91 -3.80
C PRO A 60 5.98 21.50 -4.05
N PHE A 61 5.37 20.49 -3.51
CA PHE A 61 5.69 19.07 -3.70
C PHE A 61 4.45 18.22 -3.42
N MET A 62 4.47 16.96 -3.83
CA MET A 62 3.47 15.98 -3.42
C MET A 62 4.16 14.84 -2.67
N ALA A 63 3.57 14.41 -1.55
CA ALA A 63 4.03 13.27 -0.78
C ALA A 63 3.01 12.13 -0.88
N THR A 64 3.49 10.89 -1.09
CA THR A 64 2.65 9.69 -1.16
C THR A 64 1.92 9.45 0.18
N SER A 65 0.78 8.79 0.17
CA SER A 65 -0.07 8.63 1.35
C SER A 65 -0.29 7.17 1.79
N CYS A 66 0.23 6.20 1.06
CA CYS A 66 -0.05 4.78 1.28
C CYS A 66 0.41 4.23 2.64
N CYS A 67 1.42 4.85 3.26
CA CYS A 67 1.90 4.52 4.61
C CYS A 67 1.20 5.37 5.67
N PRO A 68 0.32 4.80 6.54
CA PRO A 68 -0.39 5.57 7.55
C PRO A 68 0.53 6.13 8.64
N SER A 69 1.64 5.46 8.97
CA SER A 69 2.63 5.98 9.93
C SER A 69 3.28 7.25 9.41
N TRP A 70 3.74 7.24 8.16
CA TRP A 70 4.32 8.39 7.47
C TRP A 70 3.33 9.55 7.38
N SER A 71 2.14 9.33 6.80
CA SER A 71 1.16 10.38 6.57
C SER A 71 0.63 10.98 7.87
N MET A 72 0.47 10.19 8.93
CA MET A 72 0.07 10.70 10.24
C MET A 72 1.18 11.50 10.91
N MET A 73 2.42 11.05 10.84
CA MET A 73 3.58 11.78 11.36
C MET A 73 3.70 13.14 10.65
N ALA A 74 3.63 13.14 9.32
CA ALA A 74 3.68 14.36 8.52
C ALA A 74 2.58 15.34 8.92
N LYS A 75 1.32 14.90 8.97
CA LYS A 75 0.17 15.75 9.34
C LYS A 75 0.23 16.26 10.78
N LYS A 76 0.80 15.50 11.72
CA LYS A 76 0.90 15.92 13.13
C LYS A 76 2.06 16.86 13.41
N LEU A 77 3.22 16.59 12.82
CA LEU A 77 4.45 17.35 13.12
C LEU A 77 4.66 18.53 12.15
N PHE A 78 4.06 18.48 10.96
CA PHE A 78 4.16 19.50 9.93
C PHE A 78 2.78 19.83 9.35
N PRO A 79 1.84 20.34 10.17
CA PRO A 79 0.46 20.58 9.76
C PRO A 79 0.35 21.52 8.56
N GLU A 80 1.27 22.46 8.41
CA GLU A 80 1.37 23.37 7.26
C GLU A 80 1.64 22.67 5.93
N GLN A 81 2.27 21.48 5.98
CA GLN A 81 2.54 20.64 4.81
C GLN A 81 1.48 19.55 4.59
N ALA A 82 0.49 19.46 5.46
CA ALA A 82 -0.55 18.43 5.39
C ALA A 82 -1.28 18.41 4.03
N LYS A 83 -1.41 19.54 3.39
CA LYS A 83 -2.02 19.69 2.05
C LYS A 83 -1.19 19.04 0.93
N CYS A 84 0.11 18.85 1.15
CA CYS A 84 1.00 18.22 0.18
C CYS A 84 0.98 16.68 0.27
N ILE A 85 0.31 16.11 1.29
CA ILE A 85 0.12 14.66 1.39
C ILE A 85 -1.02 14.26 0.45
N SER A 86 -0.75 13.36 -0.48
CA SER A 86 -1.74 12.83 -1.42
C SER A 86 -3.03 12.42 -0.70
N MET A 87 -4.16 12.73 -1.31
CA MET A 87 -5.49 12.34 -0.83
C MET A 87 -6.01 11.08 -1.53
N ALA A 88 -5.22 10.47 -2.42
CA ALA A 88 -5.55 9.21 -3.05
C ALA A 88 -5.87 8.13 -1.99
N LEU A 89 -6.84 7.30 -2.29
CA LEU A 89 -7.18 6.18 -1.43
C LEU A 89 -6.04 5.17 -1.41
N THR A 90 -5.73 4.67 -0.22
CA THR A 90 -4.64 3.69 -0.10
C THR A 90 -4.96 2.38 -0.82
N PRO A 91 -3.94 1.63 -1.27
CA PRO A 91 -4.13 0.34 -1.93
C PRO A 91 -5.03 -0.63 -1.17
N MET A 92 -4.92 -0.67 0.16
CA MET A 92 -5.80 -1.48 1.03
C MET A 92 -7.27 -1.14 0.83
N VAL A 93 -7.60 0.16 0.88
CA VAL A 93 -8.99 0.63 0.77
C VAL A 93 -9.53 0.44 -0.64
N LEU A 94 -8.73 0.73 -1.67
CA LEU A 94 -9.12 0.53 -3.07
C LEU A 94 -9.43 -0.93 -3.36
N THR A 95 -8.54 -1.86 -2.94
CA THR A 95 -8.77 -3.29 -3.12
C THR A 95 -10.05 -3.75 -2.41
N ALA A 96 -10.25 -3.33 -1.16
CA ALA A 96 -11.45 -3.68 -0.41
C ALA A 96 -12.73 -3.15 -1.07
N ARG A 97 -12.72 -1.91 -1.58
CA ARG A 97 -13.86 -1.32 -2.32
C ARG A 97 -14.19 -2.10 -3.58
N LEU A 98 -13.17 -2.47 -4.37
CA LEU A 98 -13.37 -3.27 -5.59
C LEU A 98 -14.05 -4.62 -5.31
N ILE A 99 -13.69 -5.27 -4.21
CA ILE A 99 -14.31 -6.54 -3.81
C ILE A 99 -15.75 -6.30 -3.36
N LYS A 100 -15.98 -5.33 -2.46
CA LYS A 100 -17.32 -5.03 -1.92
C LYS A 100 -18.30 -4.46 -2.96
N GLN A 101 -17.81 -3.89 -4.05
CA GLN A 101 -18.69 -3.53 -5.19
C GLN A 101 -19.33 -4.75 -5.84
N LYS A 102 -18.65 -5.89 -5.86
CA LYS A 102 -19.16 -7.15 -6.42
C LYS A 102 -19.88 -8.01 -5.40
N GLU A 103 -19.41 -7.97 -4.16
CA GLU A 103 -19.88 -8.78 -3.04
C GLU A 103 -20.05 -7.90 -1.78
N PRO A 104 -21.14 -7.12 -1.69
CA PRO A 104 -21.33 -6.10 -0.64
C PRO A 104 -21.27 -6.66 0.79
N ASP A 105 -21.76 -7.89 0.99
CA ASP A 105 -21.86 -8.53 2.31
C ASP A 105 -20.59 -9.27 2.73
N CYS A 106 -19.57 -9.29 1.88
CA CYS A 106 -18.33 -9.99 2.20
C CYS A 106 -17.58 -9.30 3.35
N LYS A 107 -16.81 -10.10 4.10
CA LYS A 107 -15.87 -9.61 5.10
C LYS A 107 -14.47 -9.57 4.51
N ILE A 108 -13.77 -8.46 4.74
CA ILE A 108 -12.42 -8.21 4.22
C ILE A 108 -11.43 -8.21 5.39
N VAL A 109 -10.43 -9.05 5.29
CA VAL A 109 -9.28 -9.09 6.20
C VAL A 109 -8.04 -8.66 5.45
N PHE A 110 -7.45 -7.54 5.81
CA PHE A 110 -6.14 -7.14 5.29
C PHE A 110 -5.04 -7.85 6.06
N VAL A 111 -4.07 -8.38 5.34
CA VAL A 111 -2.87 -9.01 5.90
C VAL A 111 -1.64 -8.27 5.40
N GLY A 112 -0.82 -7.76 6.33
CA GLY A 112 0.35 -6.97 5.95
C GLY A 112 1.37 -6.78 7.08
N PRO A 113 2.45 -6.03 6.80
CA PRO A 113 3.59 -5.94 7.72
C PRO A 113 3.40 -4.95 8.88
N CYS A 114 2.32 -4.14 8.89
CA CYS A 114 2.29 -2.96 9.73
C CYS A 114 1.02 -2.84 10.56
N ALA A 115 1.17 -2.77 11.89
CA ALA A 115 0.07 -2.55 12.84
C ALA A 115 -0.63 -1.19 12.64
N ALA A 116 0.01 -0.18 12.03
CA ALA A 116 -0.63 1.11 11.75
C ALA A 116 -1.82 0.99 10.78
N LYS A 117 -1.89 -0.07 9.98
CA LYS A 117 -3.06 -0.38 9.15
C LYS A 117 -4.32 -0.70 9.97
N LYS A 118 -4.16 -1.16 11.22
CA LYS A 118 -5.28 -1.33 12.17
C LYS A 118 -5.94 0.02 12.50
N LEU A 119 -5.12 1.06 12.73
CA LEU A 119 -5.62 2.42 12.94
C LEU A 119 -6.25 3.01 11.68
N GLU A 120 -5.69 2.73 10.51
CA GLU A 120 -6.28 3.17 9.25
C GLU A 120 -7.67 2.55 9.05
N ALA A 121 -7.79 1.24 9.22
CA ALA A 121 -9.04 0.50 9.07
C ALA A 121 -10.11 0.94 10.09
N SER A 122 -9.72 1.42 11.29
CA SER A 122 -10.65 1.89 12.31
C SER A 122 -11.31 3.25 12.01
N ARG A 123 -10.82 4.00 11.03
CA ARG A 123 -11.36 5.32 10.67
C ARG A 123 -12.80 5.20 10.18
N LYS A 124 -13.66 6.14 10.57
CA LYS A 124 -15.10 6.15 10.20
C LYS A 124 -15.35 6.01 8.69
N SER A 125 -14.49 6.61 7.86
CA SER A 125 -14.59 6.57 6.39
C SER A 125 -14.11 5.25 5.76
N ILE A 126 -13.47 4.38 6.52
CA ILE A 126 -12.78 3.19 6.01
C ILE A 126 -13.33 1.89 6.62
N ARG A 127 -13.75 1.92 7.89
CA ARG A 127 -14.17 0.73 8.65
C ARG A 127 -15.30 -0.09 8.03
N SER A 128 -16.07 0.48 7.10
CA SER A 128 -17.09 -0.25 6.34
C SER A 128 -16.53 -1.09 5.20
N TYR A 129 -15.28 -0.84 4.79
CA TYR A 129 -14.63 -1.54 3.68
C TYR A 129 -13.67 -2.63 4.17
N VAL A 130 -12.90 -2.36 5.23
CA VAL A 130 -11.94 -3.31 5.80
C VAL A 130 -12.41 -3.69 7.19
N ASP A 131 -12.82 -4.95 7.35
CA ASP A 131 -13.41 -5.42 8.61
C ASP A 131 -12.34 -5.75 9.65
N PHE A 132 -11.20 -6.35 9.23
CA PHE A 132 -10.09 -6.72 10.12
C PHE A 132 -8.74 -6.47 9.45
N VAL A 133 -7.73 -6.29 10.29
CA VAL A 133 -6.32 -6.19 9.88
C VAL A 133 -5.50 -7.14 10.73
N LEU A 134 -4.73 -7.99 10.08
CA LEU A 134 -3.77 -8.91 10.69
C LEU A 134 -2.35 -8.58 10.23
N THR A 135 -1.38 -8.71 11.12
CA THR A 135 0.02 -8.69 10.73
C THR A 135 0.45 -10.06 10.19
N PHE A 136 1.60 -10.13 9.55
CA PHE A 136 2.15 -11.41 9.08
C PHE A 136 2.44 -12.35 10.25
N GLU A 137 2.92 -11.81 11.38
CA GLU A 137 3.17 -12.59 12.60
C GLU A 137 1.87 -13.17 13.18
N GLU A 138 0.79 -12.39 13.20
CA GLU A 138 -0.52 -12.88 13.66
C GLU A 138 -1.04 -14.00 12.75
N VAL A 139 -0.86 -13.88 11.43
CA VAL A 139 -1.24 -14.93 10.48
C VAL A 139 -0.33 -16.16 10.61
N ALA A 140 0.96 -15.98 10.85
CA ALA A 140 1.87 -17.11 11.15
C ALA A 140 1.37 -17.90 12.35
N GLY A 141 1.00 -17.21 13.45
CA GLY A 141 0.39 -17.87 14.61
C GLY A 141 -0.94 -18.58 14.31
N MET A 142 -1.73 -18.08 13.35
CA MET A 142 -2.94 -18.76 12.89
C MET A 142 -2.63 -20.05 12.12
N PHE A 143 -1.60 -20.04 11.25
CA PHE A 143 -1.12 -21.25 10.57
C PHE A 143 -0.68 -22.31 11.58
N ASP A 144 0.14 -21.92 12.57
CA ASP A 144 0.61 -22.82 13.62
C ASP A 144 -0.54 -23.41 14.43
N ALA A 145 -1.48 -22.55 14.89
CA ALA A 145 -2.62 -22.97 15.68
C ALA A 145 -3.57 -23.91 14.93
N LYS A 146 -3.66 -23.78 13.61
CA LYS A 146 -4.47 -24.65 12.74
C LYS A 146 -3.73 -25.89 12.28
N GLY A 147 -2.42 -25.98 12.51
CA GLY A 147 -1.58 -27.05 11.99
C GLY A 147 -1.46 -27.03 10.47
N VAL A 148 -1.51 -25.84 9.86
CA VAL A 148 -1.38 -25.68 8.40
C VAL A 148 0.10 -25.52 8.06
N ASP A 149 0.70 -26.55 7.49
CA ASP A 149 2.02 -26.46 6.84
C ASP A 149 1.80 -26.19 5.34
N TRP A 150 2.25 -25.01 4.87
CA TRP A 150 2.14 -24.68 3.44
C TRP A 150 3.00 -25.56 2.54
N LYS A 151 3.96 -26.33 3.08
CA LYS A 151 4.72 -27.33 2.31
C LYS A 151 3.78 -28.42 1.78
N ASP A 152 2.76 -28.78 2.56
CA ASP A 152 1.76 -29.80 2.23
C ASP A 152 0.62 -29.26 1.34
N ILE A 153 0.52 -27.93 1.17
CA ILE A 153 -0.48 -27.33 0.30
C ILE A 153 -0.12 -27.59 -1.17
N PRO A 154 -1.05 -28.12 -1.98
CA PRO A 154 -0.82 -28.32 -3.40
C PRO A 154 -0.62 -26.98 -4.12
N GLU A 155 0.19 -27.00 -5.17
CA GLU A 155 0.33 -25.84 -6.04
C GLU A 155 -0.97 -25.58 -6.81
N GLY A 156 -1.38 -24.33 -6.87
CA GLY A 156 -2.57 -23.85 -7.56
C GLY A 156 -2.27 -22.60 -8.39
N GLU A 157 -3.30 -21.86 -8.75
CA GLU A 157 -3.12 -20.61 -9.50
C GLU A 157 -2.36 -19.57 -8.68
N PRO A 158 -1.27 -18.99 -9.22
CA PRO A 158 -0.56 -17.92 -8.57
C PRO A 158 -1.42 -16.64 -8.47
N LEU A 159 -1.05 -15.74 -7.58
CA LEU A 159 -1.55 -14.38 -7.58
C LEU A 159 -0.79 -13.59 -8.65
N PHE A 160 -1.45 -13.17 -9.73
CA PHE A 160 -0.75 -12.63 -10.93
C PHE A 160 -1.41 -11.41 -11.58
N ARG A 161 -2.50 -10.89 -11.00
CA ARG A 161 -3.30 -9.83 -11.65
C ARG A 161 -2.76 -8.42 -11.51
N ALA A 162 -1.84 -8.19 -10.57
CA ALA A 162 -1.19 -6.90 -10.38
C ALA A 162 0.05 -6.74 -11.27
N SER A 163 0.41 -5.49 -11.54
CA SER A 163 1.63 -5.15 -12.26
C SER A 163 2.88 -5.33 -11.40
N ALA A 164 4.06 -5.22 -12.04
CA ALA A 164 5.34 -5.13 -11.33
C ALA A 164 5.42 -3.86 -10.47
N ASP A 165 4.87 -2.74 -10.96
CA ASP A 165 4.83 -1.47 -10.23
C ASP A 165 4.00 -1.60 -8.94
N GLY A 166 2.79 -2.19 -9.02
CA GLY A 166 1.96 -2.41 -7.83
C GLY A 166 2.59 -3.35 -6.81
N ARG A 167 3.30 -4.38 -7.25
CA ARG A 167 4.07 -5.27 -6.36
C ARG A 167 5.32 -4.58 -5.83
N GLY A 168 5.87 -3.62 -6.56
CA GLY A 168 7.01 -2.79 -6.15
C GLY A 168 6.75 -1.97 -4.88
N PHE A 169 5.50 -1.77 -4.46
CA PHE A 169 5.16 -1.16 -3.17
C PHE A 169 5.71 -1.93 -1.96
N ALA A 170 6.21 -3.15 -2.17
CA ALA A 170 6.86 -3.95 -1.14
C ALA A 170 8.22 -3.41 -0.69
N VAL A 171 8.86 -2.57 -1.48
CA VAL A 171 10.23 -2.07 -1.23
C VAL A 171 10.24 -0.55 -1.12
N SER A 172 11.21 -0.03 -0.38
CA SER A 172 11.42 1.41 -0.24
C SER A 172 11.72 2.06 -1.59
N GLY A 173 11.12 3.21 -1.84
CA GLY A 173 11.20 3.92 -3.12
C GLY A 173 10.27 3.34 -4.21
N GLY A 174 9.64 2.19 -3.95
CA GLY A 174 8.81 1.50 -4.94
C GLY A 174 7.52 2.24 -5.26
N VAL A 175 6.93 2.93 -4.28
CA VAL A 175 5.72 3.75 -4.49
C VAL A 175 6.03 4.93 -5.42
N ALA A 176 7.06 5.69 -5.09
CA ALA A 176 7.48 6.82 -5.91
C ALA A 176 7.89 6.38 -7.33
N GLN A 177 8.60 5.25 -7.45
CA GLN A 177 8.98 4.70 -8.75
C GLN A 177 7.76 4.31 -9.59
N ALA A 178 6.75 3.70 -8.99
CA ALA A 178 5.49 3.38 -9.68
C ALA A 178 4.79 4.65 -10.19
N VAL A 179 4.72 5.71 -9.37
CA VAL A 179 4.16 7.00 -9.77
C VAL A 179 4.96 7.63 -10.91
N VAL A 180 6.30 7.59 -10.86
CA VAL A 180 7.18 8.05 -11.97
C VAL A 180 6.85 7.30 -13.27
N HIS A 181 6.69 5.98 -13.22
CA HIS A 181 6.33 5.19 -14.39
C HIS A 181 4.93 5.57 -14.92
N ALA A 182 3.98 5.80 -14.04
CA ALA A 182 2.64 6.22 -14.43
C ALA A 182 2.63 7.64 -15.04
N VAL A 183 3.36 8.59 -14.45
CA VAL A 183 3.54 9.93 -15.03
C VAL A 183 4.11 9.84 -16.43
N LYS A 184 5.18 9.06 -16.63
CA LYS A 184 5.79 8.88 -17.96
C LYS A 184 4.85 8.26 -18.99
N ARG A 185 3.90 7.43 -18.58
CA ARG A 185 2.88 6.89 -19.49
C ARG A 185 1.84 7.94 -19.88
N ILE A 186 1.54 8.89 -19.00
CA ILE A 186 0.56 9.97 -19.24
C ILE A 186 1.21 11.15 -19.99
N ASP A 187 2.36 11.58 -19.53
CA ASP A 187 3.15 12.68 -20.08
C ASP A 187 4.64 12.26 -20.16
N PRO A 188 5.10 11.77 -21.35
CA PRO A 188 6.47 11.29 -21.55
C PRO A 188 7.55 12.35 -21.34
N GLU A 189 7.22 13.65 -21.56
CA GLU A 189 8.18 14.76 -21.44
C GLU A 189 8.34 15.25 -20.00
N ARG A 190 7.41 14.87 -19.11
CA ARG A 190 7.45 15.29 -17.71
C ARG A 190 8.58 14.60 -16.95
N VAL A 191 9.50 15.38 -16.44
CA VAL A 191 10.55 14.90 -15.52
C VAL A 191 10.05 14.97 -14.09
N VAL A 192 10.03 13.83 -13.41
CA VAL A 192 9.66 13.72 -11.99
C VAL A 192 10.93 13.58 -11.16
N LYS A 193 11.17 14.55 -10.28
CA LYS A 193 12.24 14.46 -9.28
C LYS A 193 11.69 13.75 -8.05
N VAL A 194 12.43 12.78 -7.54
CA VAL A 194 11.99 11.96 -6.39
C VAL A 194 12.94 12.17 -5.21
N VAL A 195 12.38 12.17 -4.02
CA VAL A 195 13.10 12.01 -2.76
C VAL A 195 12.36 11.01 -1.89
N ASN A 196 13.09 10.06 -1.33
CA ASN A 196 12.55 9.08 -0.40
C ASN A 196 13.39 9.01 0.88
N ALA A 197 12.75 8.56 1.95
CA ALA A 197 13.40 8.38 3.24
C ALA A 197 12.78 7.20 3.99
N GLU A 198 13.63 6.45 4.66
CA GLU A 198 13.22 5.37 5.55
C GLU A 198 13.46 5.72 7.01
N GLY A 199 12.52 5.29 7.84
CA GLY A 199 12.57 5.49 9.28
C GLY A 199 12.19 6.91 9.70
N LEU A 200 11.63 7.00 10.91
CA LEU A 200 10.97 8.20 11.43
C LEU A 200 11.89 9.43 11.42
N LEU A 201 13.16 9.26 11.79
CA LEU A 201 14.12 10.38 11.86
C LEU A 201 14.45 10.96 10.48
N ASN A 202 14.65 10.10 9.48
CA ASN A 202 14.98 10.54 8.13
C ASN A 202 13.77 11.16 7.43
N CYS A 203 12.59 10.59 7.63
CA CYS A 203 11.34 11.18 7.15
C CYS A 203 11.09 12.56 7.76
N LYS A 204 11.35 12.72 9.08
CA LYS A 204 11.26 14.04 9.74
C LYS A 204 12.25 15.04 9.16
N LYS A 205 13.51 14.64 8.95
CA LYS A 205 14.52 15.49 8.31
C LYS A 205 14.11 15.90 6.90
N MET A 206 13.58 14.97 6.11
CA MET A 206 13.09 15.24 4.76
C MET A 206 11.99 16.31 4.76
N LEU A 207 11.01 16.23 5.67
CA LEU A 207 9.95 17.25 5.82
C LEU A 207 10.50 18.60 6.31
N GLN A 208 11.50 18.61 7.19
CA GLN A 208 12.18 19.85 7.61
C GLN A 208 12.86 20.54 6.43
N MET A 209 13.52 19.77 5.57
CA MET A 209 14.15 20.30 4.35
C MET A 209 13.11 20.78 3.33
N ALA A 210 11.98 20.08 3.19
CA ALA A 210 10.87 20.53 2.37
C ALA A 210 10.29 21.86 2.87
N LYS A 211 10.14 22.02 4.19
CA LYS A 211 9.72 23.28 4.82
C LYS A 211 10.68 24.42 4.50
N ALA A 212 11.96 24.13 4.39
CA ALA A 212 12.98 25.10 3.98
C ALA A 212 13.04 25.32 2.44
N GLY A 213 12.13 24.74 1.67
CA GLY A 213 12.03 24.94 0.22
C GLY A 213 12.94 24.06 -0.64
N LYS A 214 13.62 23.06 -0.04
CA LYS A 214 14.61 22.26 -0.78
C LYS A 214 14.01 21.38 -1.88
N TYR A 215 12.79 20.86 -1.67
CA TYR A 215 12.17 19.85 -2.55
C TYR A 215 11.00 20.39 -3.37
N ASN A 216 11.15 21.65 -3.86
CA ASN A 216 10.14 22.23 -4.74
C ASN A 216 10.10 21.46 -6.09
N GLY A 217 8.91 21.04 -6.51
CA GLY A 217 8.70 20.23 -7.71
C GLY A 217 8.96 18.73 -7.57
N TYR A 218 9.11 18.23 -6.34
CA TYR A 218 9.44 16.82 -6.06
C TYR A 218 8.21 15.98 -5.72
N LEU A 219 8.31 14.68 -6.03
CA LEU A 219 7.52 13.61 -5.43
C LEU A 219 8.29 13.05 -4.24
N MET A 220 7.61 12.92 -3.10
CA MET A 220 8.22 12.47 -1.83
C MET A 220 7.61 11.16 -1.38
N GLU A 221 8.46 10.23 -0.88
CA GLU A 221 8.05 8.98 -0.25
C GLU A 221 8.70 8.82 1.12
N GLY A 222 7.92 8.38 2.13
CA GLY A 222 8.40 8.14 3.48
C GLY A 222 7.72 6.98 4.18
#